data_0882feef7b62b06232be6ae193f03965
#
_entry.id   0882feef7b62b06232be6ae193f03965
#
_cell.length_a   1.000
_cell.length_b   1.000
_cell.length_c   1.000
_cell.angle_alpha   90.00
_cell.angle_beta   90.00
_cell.angle_gamma   90.00
#
_symmetry.space_group_name_H-M   'P 1'
#
loop_
_entity.id
_entity.type
_entity.pdbx_description
1 polymer ?
#
loop_
_entity_poly.entity_id
_entity_poly.type
_entity_poly.pdbx_seq_one_letter_code
_entity_poly.pdbx_strand_id
1 'polypeptide(L)'
;MVSLLAADLPQTDAHPKRLQRVLLISTYELGHQPFGLAEPIAWLRRAGHDVRALDLAVEQLDEQAVRDADLVAVYLPMHTATRLAARLIPRVRQTNPTAHLAAYGLYAPLQASYLRGLGVNTILGGEFEEGLTMLAAGGRPPSTVSLARLAFLPPDRSGLPALDRYGHVRMPDGERRIAGYVEATRGCKHT
;
A
#
# COMPACT_ATOMS: atom_id res chain seq x y z
N MET A 1 37.00 7.19 49.07
CA MET A 1 37.11 7.12 47.60
C MET A 1 36.57 5.78 47.19
N VAL A 2 35.34 5.73 46.70
CA VAL A 2 34.74 4.51 46.17
C VAL A 2 34.42 4.83 44.69
N SER A 3 35.17 4.18 43.79
CA SER A 3 35.01 4.30 42.35
C SER A 3 33.81 3.42 41.95
N LEU A 4 32.72 4.05 41.45
CA LEU A 4 31.63 3.33 40.83
C LEU A 4 32.07 2.99 39.38
N LEU A 5 32.24 1.69 39.12
CA LEU A 5 32.33 1.11 37.80
C LEU A 5 30.97 1.27 37.11
N ALA A 6 30.92 2.12 36.10
CA ALA A 6 29.80 2.17 35.16
C ALA A 6 29.80 0.86 34.36
N ALA A 7 28.74 0.05 34.53
CA ALA A 7 28.53 -1.14 33.72
C ALA A 7 28.11 -0.70 32.32
N ASP A 8 28.96 -0.99 31.34
CA ASP A 8 28.63 -0.90 29.93
C ASP A 8 27.47 -1.87 29.61
N LEU A 9 26.29 -1.32 29.42
CA LEU A 9 25.17 -2.04 28.80
C LEU A 9 25.48 -2.24 27.32
N PRO A 10 25.37 -3.46 26.79
CA PRO A 10 25.55 -3.66 25.38
C PRO A 10 24.44 -2.93 24.62
N GLN A 11 24.83 -1.91 23.85
CA GLN A 11 23.96 -1.28 22.87
C GLN A 11 23.76 -2.29 21.74
N THR A 12 22.63 -2.99 21.75
CA THR A 12 22.16 -3.75 20.59
C THR A 12 21.64 -2.77 19.55
N ASP A 13 22.51 -2.23 18.73
CA ASP A 13 22.19 -1.50 17.51
C ASP A 13 21.59 -2.45 16.45
N ALA A 14 20.49 -3.09 16.76
CA ALA A 14 19.66 -3.74 15.77
C ALA A 14 18.85 -2.65 15.06
N HIS A 15 19.47 -1.95 14.12
CA HIS A 15 18.74 -1.10 13.20
C HIS A 15 17.70 -1.98 12.49
N PRO A 16 16.40 -1.63 12.52
CA PRO A 16 15.38 -2.41 11.83
C PRO A 16 15.78 -2.53 10.36
N LYS A 17 15.74 -3.75 9.81
CA LYS A 17 16.08 -4.01 8.41
C LYS A 17 15.20 -3.14 7.53
N ARG A 18 15.79 -2.24 6.75
CA ARG A 18 15.06 -1.38 5.82
C ARG A 18 14.51 -2.24 4.67
N LEU A 19 13.20 -2.27 4.54
CA LEU A 19 12.54 -2.85 3.37
C LEU A 19 12.71 -1.89 2.20
N GLN A 20 13.29 -2.36 1.09
CA GLN A 20 13.65 -1.50 -0.04
C GLN A 20 12.81 -1.76 -1.28
N ARG A 21 12.44 -3.02 -1.53
CA ARG A 21 11.64 -3.42 -2.69
C ARG A 21 10.18 -3.56 -2.26
N VAL A 22 9.39 -2.60 -2.68
CA VAL A 22 7.97 -2.52 -2.32
C VAL A 22 7.13 -2.82 -3.54
N LEU A 23 6.22 -3.78 -3.42
CA LEU A 23 5.21 -4.08 -4.42
C LEU A 23 3.83 -3.65 -3.91
N LEU A 24 3.22 -2.68 -4.58
CA LEU A 24 1.86 -2.25 -4.34
C LEU A 24 0.92 -2.96 -5.32
N ILE A 25 -0.21 -3.48 -4.84
CA ILE A 25 -1.17 -4.19 -5.69
C ILE A 25 -2.57 -3.65 -5.48
N SER A 26 -3.23 -3.24 -6.56
CA SER A 26 -4.68 -3.01 -6.63
C SER A 26 -5.35 -4.18 -7.35
N THR A 27 -6.56 -4.53 -6.94
CA THR A 27 -7.37 -5.56 -7.61
C THR A 27 -8.60 -4.98 -8.29
N TYR A 28 -9.06 -3.80 -7.87
CA TYR A 28 -10.26 -3.16 -8.41
C TYR A 28 -10.44 -1.73 -7.89
N GLU A 29 -10.72 -0.79 -8.79
CA GLU A 29 -11.02 0.63 -8.48
C GLU A 29 -12.10 1.20 -9.42
N LEU A 30 -13.25 0.54 -9.52
CA LEU A 30 -14.41 1.01 -10.32
C LEU A 30 -14.08 1.36 -11.79
N GLY A 31 -13.05 0.75 -12.37
CA GLY A 31 -12.59 1.04 -13.73
C GLY A 31 -11.71 2.29 -13.85
N HIS A 32 -11.29 2.88 -12.73
CA HIS A 32 -10.33 3.98 -12.70
C HIS A 32 -8.90 3.47 -12.50
N GLN A 33 -7.91 4.26 -12.95
CA GLN A 33 -6.52 4.03 -12.56
C GLN A 33 -6.40 4.31 -11.05
N PRO A 34 -5.90 3.36 -10.23
CA PRO A 34 -5.98 3.45 -8.78
C PRO A 34 -5.19 4.62 -8.19
N PHE A 35 -5.89 5.55 -7.57
CA PHE A 35 -5.27 6.64 -6.82
C PHE A 35 -4.52 6.10 -5.60
N GLY A 36 -5.07 5.09 -4.94
CA GLY A 36 -4.44 4.41 -3.82
C GLY A 36 -3.17 3.61 -4.16
N LEU A 37 -2.76 3.53 -5.43
CA LEU A 37 -1.41 3.16 -5.83
C LEU A 37 -0.54 4.40 -6.08
N ALA A 38 -1.07 5.38 -6.82
CA ALA A 38 -0.30 6.54 -7.28
C ALA A 38 0.21 7.43 -6.14
N GLU A 39 -0.60 7.62 -5.11
CA GLU A 39 -0.23 8.42 -3.94
C GLU A 39 0.86 7.72 -3.10
N PRO A 40 0.71 6.46 -2.66
CA PRO A 40 1.77 5.77 -1.94
C PRO A 40 3.07 5.59 -2.74
N ILE A 41 3.01 5.47 -4.08
CA ILE A 41 4.22 5.44 -4.91
C ILE A 41 5.04 6.71 -4.68
N ALA A 42 4.40 7.89 -4.71
CA ALA A 42 5.08 9.16 -4.49
C ALA A 42 5.77 9.24 -3.12
N TRP A 43 5.09 8.80 -2.06
CA TRP A 43 5.63 8.79 -0.70
C TRP A 43 6.81 7.82 -0.54
N LEU A 44 6.65 6.61 -1.00
CA LEU A 44 7.67 5.56 -0.87
C LEU A 44 8.92 5.88 -1.70
N ARG A 45 8.76 6.38 -2.93
CA ARG A 45 9.89 6.80 -3.77
C ARG A 45 10.61 8.02 -3.19
N ARG A 46 9.88 9.00 -2.64
CA ARG A 46 10.49 10.13 -1.92
C ARG A 46 11.32 9.66 -0.73
N ALA A 47 10.91 8.59 -0.06
CA ALA A 47 11.67 7.97 1.03
C ALA A 47 12.83 7.09 0.54
N GLY A 48 13.05 6.96 -0.78
CA GLY A 48 14.16 6.26 -1.40
C GLY A 48 13.96 4.76 -1.57
N HIS A 49 12.71 4.25 -1.49
CA HIS A 49 12.39 2.85 -1.73
C HIS A 49 12.25 2.56 -3.22
N ASP A 50 12.62 1.34 -3.63
CA ASP A 50 12.30 0.81 -4.96
C ASP A 50 10.84 0.34 -4.97
N VAL A 51 10.00 1.01 -5.76
CA VAL A 51 8.54 0.81 -5.73
C VAL A 51 8.06 0.38 -7.09
N ARG A 52 7.44 -0.79 -7.11
CA ARG A 52 6.68 -1.30 -8.25
C ARG A 52 5.20 -1.38 -7.88
N ALA A 53 4.32 -1.17 -8.84
CA ALA A 53 2.89 -1.30 -8.66
C ALA A 53 2.27 -2.16 -9.75
N LEU A 54 1.21 -2.90 -9.39
CA LEU A 54 0.41 -3.72 -10.30
C LEU A 54 -1.07 -3.41 -10.08
N ASP A 55 -1.77 -3.09 -11.16
CA ASP A 55 -3.23 -3.02 -11.16
C ASP A 55 -3.83 -4.24 -11.85
N LEU A 56 -4.25 -5.21 -11.05
CA LEU A 56 -4.80 -6.48 -11.53
C LEU A 56 -6.20 -6.36 -12.16
N ALA A 57 -6.79 -5.15 -12.19
CA ALA A 57 -7.98 -4.90 -12.97
C ALA A 57 -7.68 -4.86 -14.48
N VAL A 58 -6.44 -4.53 -14.86
CA VAL A 58 -5.99 -4.36 -16.25
C VAL A 58 -4.68 -5.08 -16.58
N GLU A 59 -4.02 -5.69 -15.58
CA GLU A 59 -2.77 -6.45 -15.71
C GLU A 59 -2.89 -7.84 -15.13
N GLN A 60 -1.90 -8.68 -15.41
CA GLN A 60 -1.74 -9.97 -14.75
C GLN A 60 -0.75 -9.86 -13.58
N LEU A 61 -0.89 -10.76 -12.60
CA LEU A 61 0.07 -10.84 -11.51
C LEU A 61 1.45 -11.22 -12.03
N ASP A 62 2.41 -10.34 -11.81
CA ASP A 62 3.82 -10.63 -12.05
C ASP A 62 4.40 -11.36 -10.82
N GLU A 63 4.53 -12.68 -10.94
CA GLU A 63 5.06 -13.51 -9.85
C GLU A 63 6.53 -13.23 -9.56
N GLN A 64 7.30 -12.74 -10.54
CA GLN A 64 8.69 -12.36 -10.28
C GLN A 64 8.74 -11.11 -9.39
N ALA A 65 7.88 -10.12 -9.64
CA ALA A 65 7.76 -8.96 -8.78
C ALA A 65 7.35 -9.33 -7.34
N VAL A 66 6.48 -10.34 -7.19
CA VAL A 66 6.11 -10.86 -5.86
C VAL A 66 7.32 -11.54 -5.19
N ARG A 67 8.06 -12.39 -5.91
CA ARG A 67 9.27 -13.07 -5.35
C ARG A 67 10.33 -12.09 -4.89
N ASP A 68 10.51 -11.00 -5.62
CA ASP A 68 11.57 -10.03 -5.38
C ASP A 68 11.21 -9.01 -4.28
N ALA A 69 9.93 -8.88 -3.92
CA ALA A 69 9.47 -7.90 -2.96
C ALA A 69 9.84 -8.25 -1.51
N ASP A 70 10.31 -7.25 -0.76
CA ASP A 70 10.49 -7.32 0.69
C ASP A 70 9.18 -6.98 1.42
N LEU A 71 8.39 -6.07 0.83
CA LEU A 71 7.05 -5.68 1.27
C LEU A 71 6.07 -5.79 0.11
N VAL A 72 4.99 -6.54 0.30
CA VAL A 72 3.83 -6.55 -0.60
C VAL A 72 2.67 -5.87 0.11
N ALA A 73 2.10 -4.82 -0.48
CA ALA A 73 0.96 -4.12 0.10
C ALA A 73 -0.23 -4.10 -0.86
N VAL A 74 -1.38 -4.56 -0.38
CA VAL A 74 -2.61 -4.73 -1.17
C VAL A 74 -3.59 -3.63 -0.83
N TYR A 75 -4.03 -2.87 -1.83
CA TYR A 75 -4.99 -1.77 -1.69
C TYR A 75 -6.43 -2.27 -1.67
N LEU A 76 -7.16 -1.89 -0.63
CA LEU A 76 -8.53 -2.33 -0.37
C LEU A 76 -9.46 -1.11 -0.18
N PRO A 77 -9.84 -0.41 -1.26
CA PRO A 77 -10.74 0.74 -1.18
C PRO A 77 -12.18 0.37 -0.87
N MET A 78 -12.59 -0.84 -1.25
CA MET A 78 -13.99 -1.27 -1.20
C MET A 78 -14.16 -2.77 -1.07
N HIS A 79 -15.40 -3.20 -0.86
CA HIS A 79 -15.76 -4.61 -0.68
C HIS A 79 -15.33 -5.51 -1.85
N THR A 80 -15.54 -5.08 -3.10
CA THR A 80 -15.16 -5.88 -4.29
C THR A 80 -13.66 -6.13 -4.34
N ALA A 81 -12.85 -5.09 -4.09
CA ALA A 81 -11.39 -5.21 -4.02
C ALA A 81 -10.98 -6.21 -2.93
N THR A 82 -11.63 -6.17 -1.75
CA THR A 82 -11.37 -7.10 -0.65
C THR A 82 -11.66 -8.55 -1.04
N ARG A 83 -12.77 -8.82 -1.74
CA ARG A 83 -13.11 -10.17 -2.22
C ARG A 83 -12.10 -10.72 -3.23
N LEU A 84 -11.61 -9.87 -4.12
CA LEU A 84 -10.58 -10.24 -5.10
C LEU A 84 -9.23 -10.46 -4.39
N ALA A 85 -8.86 -9.58 -3.48
CA ALA A 85 -7.64 -9.70 -2.69
C ALA A 85 -7.61 -10.98 -1.83
N ALA A 86 -8.75 -11.43 -1.31
CA ALA A 86 -8.85 -12.67 -0.56
C ALA A 86 -8.42 -13.92 -1.36
N ARG A 87 -8.55 -13.88 -2.69
CA ARG A 87 -8.04 -14.92 -3.59
C ARG A 87 -6.58 -14.72 -3.95
N LEU A 88 -6.13 -13.47 -3.99
CA LEU A 88 -4.76 -13.10 -4.30
C LEU A 88 -3.79 -13.40 -3.16
N ILE A 89 -4.16 -13.06 -1.92
CA ILE A 89 -3.30 -13.14 -0.73
C ILE A 89 -2.68 -14.52 -0.53
N PRO A 90 -3.42 -15.65 -0.59
CA PRO A 90 -2.82 -16.98 -0.49
C PRO A 90 -1.77 -17.26 -1.58
N ARG A 91 -2.02 -16.79 -2.81
CA ARG A 91 -1.07 -16.93 -3.92
C ARG A 91 0.21 -16.13 -3.67
N VAL A 92 0.08 -14.89 -3.20
CA VAL A 92 1.23 -14.05 -2.81
C VAL A 92 2.04 -14.74 -1.72
N ARG A 93 1.39 -15.29 -0.68
CA ARG A 93 2.06 -16.04 0.39
C ARG A 93 2.78 -17.29 -0.09
N GLN A 94 2.18 -18.02 -1.03
CA GLN A 94 2.80 -19.19 -1.63
C GLN A 94 4.03 -18.81 -2.47
N THR A 95 3.93 -17.70 -3.23
CA THR A 95 5.02 -17.23 -4.11
C THR A 95 6.18 -16.62 -3.33
N ASN A 96 5.88 -15.88 -2.24
CA ASN A 96 6.87 -15.27 -1.35
C ASN A 96 6.44 -15.39 0.11
N PRO A 97 6.80 -16.49 0.80
CA PRO A 97 6.45 -16.71 2.20
C PRO A 97 7.08 -15.71 3.17
N THR A 98 8.22 -15.13 2.79
CA THR A 98 9.03 -14.25 3.65
C THR A 98 8.71 -12.77 3.53
N ALA A 99 8.03 -12.35 2.45
CA ALA A 99 7.63 -10.96 2.29
C ALA A 99 6.75 -10.50 3.45
N HIS A 100 6.97 -9.28 3.91
CA HIS A 100 5.99 -8.63 4.78
C HIS A 100 4.75 -8.30 3.97
N LEU A 101 3.59 -8.81 4.38
CA LEU A 101 2.33 -8.60 3.67
C LEU A 101 1.48 -7.59 4.43
N ALA A 102 1.17 -6.47 3.79
CA ALA A 102 0.28 -5.44 4.31
C ALA A 102 -1.01 -5.35 3.49
N ALA A 103 -2.09 -4.95 4.12
CA ALA A 103 -3.32 -4.52 3.47
C ALA A 103 -3.65 -3.10 3.92
N TYR A 104 -4.05 -2.23 2.99
CA TYR A 104 -4.32 -0.84 3.30
C TYR A 104 -5.53 -0.29 2.54
N GLY A 105 -6.07 0.84 3.00
CA GLY A 105 -7.24 1.48 2.45
C GLY A 105 -8.46 1.36 3.36
N LEU A 106 -9.58 1.92 2.92
CA LEU A 106 -10.79 2.08 3.73
C LEU A 106 -11.35 0.76 4.30
N TYR A 107 -11.31 -0.31 3.51
CA TYR A 107 -11.88 -1.61 3.90
C TYR A 107 -10.90 -2.51 4.65
N ALA A 108 -9.62 -2.21 4.67
CA ALA A 108 -8.63 -3.05 5.33
C ALA A 108 -8.88 -3.17 6.84
N PRO A 109 -9.11 -2.09 7.62
CA PRO A 109 -9.43 -2.19 9.04
C PRO A 109 -10.74 -2.92 9.33
N LEU A 110 -11.76 -2.73 8.47
CA LEU A 110 -13.08 -3.36 8.63
C LEU A 110 -13.02 -4.88 8.51
N GLN A 111 -12.01 -5.40 7.81
CA GLN A 111 -11.82 -6.82 7.55
C GLN A 111 -10.54 -7.37 8.23
N ALA A 112 -10.02 -6.65 9.24
CA ALA A 112 -8.71 -6.93 9.82
C ALA A 112 -8.55 -8.37 10.32
N SER A 113 -9.54 -8.92 11.04
CA SER A 113 -9.50 -10.29 11.55
C SER A 113 -9.44 -11.31 10.41
N TYR A 114 -10.28 -11.15 9.41
CA TYR A 114 -10.32 -12.01 8.23
C TYR A 114 -9.00 -11.97 7.45
N LEU A 115 -8.47 -10.78 7.19
CA LEU A 115 -7.22 -10.60 6.45
C LEU A 115 -6.03 -11.19 7.20
N ARG A 116 -5.98 -11.05 8.52
CA ARG A 116 -4.95 -11.70 9.35
C ARG A 116 -5.04 -13.23 9.26
N GLY A 117 -6.24 -13.79 9.24
CA GLY A 117 -6.46 -15.22 9.01
C GLY A 117 -5.92 -15.70 7.65
N LEU A 118 -5.86 -14.83 6.64
CA LEU A 118 -5.25 -15.12 5.34
C LEU A 118 -3.72 -14.93 5.32
N GLY A 119 -3.12 -14.46 6.43
CA GLY A 119 -1.67 -14.26 6.54
C GLY A 119 -1.20 -12.82 6.31
N VAL A 120 -2.09 -11.81 6.35
CA VAL A 120 -1.68 -10.40 6.33
C VAL A 120 -1.06 -10.02 7.67
N ASN A 121 0.17 -9.47 7.63
CA ASN A 121 0.94 -9.08 8.81
C ASN A 121 0.49 -7.72 9.36
N THR A 122 0.26 -6.75 8.47
CA THR A 122 -0.08 -5.37 8.87
C THR A 122 -1.32 -4.86 8.14
N ILE A 123 -2.17 -4.19 8.89
CA ILE A 123 -3.39 -3.54 8.38
C ILE A 123 -3.25 -2.04 8.60
N LEU A 124 -3.52 -1.24 7.55
CA LEU A 124 -3.47 0.21 7.57
C LEU A 124 -4.76 0.79 7.00
N GLY A 125 -5.31 1.79 7.68
CA GLY A 125 -6.50 2.51 7.26
C GLY A 125 -6.39 4.00 7.55
N GLY A 126 -7.38 4.77 7.10
CA GLY A 126 -7.33 6.23 7.15
C GLY A 126 -6.23 6.77 6.24
N GLU A 127 -5.36 7.61 6.79
CA GLU A 127 -4.19 8.15 6.09
C GLU A 127 -3.02 7.14 6.22
N PHE A 128 -2.87 6.29 5.23
CA PHE A 128 -1.99 5.12 5.27
C PHE A 128 -0.58 5.36 4.73
N GLU A 129 -0.29 6.49 4.11
CA GLU A 129 0.96 6.78 3.40
C GLU A 129 2.17 6.77 4.34
N GLU A 130 2.08 7.48 5.47
CA GLU A 130 3.14 7.48 6.48
C GLU A 130 3.34 6.08 7.06
N GLY A 131 2.23 5.36 7.32
CA GLY A 131 2.27 3.99 7.83
C GLY A 131 2.97 3.04 6.86
N LEU A 132 2.70 3.13 5.55
CA LEU A 132 3.38 2.36 4.51
C LEU A 132 4.86 2.71 4.42
N THR A 133 5.20 4.01 4.47
CA THR A 133 6.59 4.47 4.41
C THR A 133 7.38 4.00 5.62
N MET A 134 6.79 4.09 6.82
CA MET A 134 7.39 3.59 8.05
C MET A 134 7.61 2.07 7.97
N LEU A 135 6.62 1.32 7.47
CA LEU A 135 6.71 -0.12 7.30
C LEU A 135 7.82 -0.50 6.33
N ALA A 136 7.92 0.19 5.18
CA ALA A 136 8.97 -0.02 4.20
C ALA A 136 10.37 0.28 4.78
N ALA A 137 10.49 1.23 5.70
CA ALA A 137 11.73 1.51 6.43
C ALA A 137 12.06 0.45 7.52
N GLY A 138 11.23 -0.59 7.69
CA GLY A 138 11.40 -1.62 8.71
C GLY A 138 10.84 -1.24 10.08
N GLY A 139 10.15 -0.10 10.18
CA GLY A 139 9.48 0.35 11.40
C GLY A 139 8.11 -0.31 11.59
N ARG A 140 7.45 0.08 12.68
CA ARG A 140 6.11 -0.40 13.03
C ARG A 140 5.14 0.78 13.12
N PRO A 141 4.11 0.84 12.29
CA PRO A 141 3.09 1.87 12.41
C PRO A 141 2.45 1.87 13.80
N PRO A 142 2.22 3.04 14.41
CA PRO A 142 1.73 3.14 15.80
C PRO A 142 0.27 2.71 15.96
N SER A 143 -0.50 2.77 14.88
CA SER A 143 -1.93 2.42 14.88
C SER A 143 -2.35 1.76 13.56
N THR A 144 -3.46 1.02 13.61
CA THR A 144 -4.09 0.44 12.41
C THR A 144 -4.79 1.52 11.57
N VAL A 145 -5.34 2.54 12.20
CA VAL A 145 -6.03 3.66 11.51
C VAL A 145 -5.36 4.96 11.90
N SER A 146 -4.89 5.71 10.92
CA SER A 146 -4.37 7.06 11.09
C SER A 146 -5.41 8.09 10.65
N LEU A 147 -5.69 9.06 11.50
CA LEU A 147 -6.52 10.24 11.19
C LEU A 147 -5.66 11.52 11.14
N ALA A 148 -4.36 11.38 10.94
CA ALA A 148 -3.44 12.49 10.82
C ALA A 148 -3.79 13.37 9.61
N ARG A 149 -3.51 14.68 9.73
CA ARG A 149 -3.60 15.56 8.56
C ARG A 149 -2.27 15.52 7.82
N LEU A 150 -2.27 14.89 6.64
CA LEU A 150 -1.09 14.78 5.81
C LEU A 150 -0.99 15.93 4.81
N ALA A 151 0.23 16.38 4.54
CA ALA A 151 0.53 17.19 3.37
C ALA A 151 0.74 16.24 2.19
N PHE A 152 -0.31 16.02 1.40
CA PHE A 152 -0.25 15.11 0.26
C PHE A 152 0.76 15.56 -0.78
N LEU A 153 1.39 14.58 -1.43
CA LEU A 153 2.28 14.80 -2.55
C LEU A 153 1.49 14.78 -3.86
N PRO A 154 2.00 15.39 -4.93
CA PRO A 154 1.53 15.06 -6.26
C PRO A 154 1.64 13.55 -6.49
N PRO A 155 0.56 12.87 -6.89
CA PRO A 155 0.58 11.43 -7.08
C PRO A 155 1.53 11.04 -8.22
N ASP A 156 2.34 10.01 -8.00
CA ASP A 156 3.25 9.47 -9.00
C ASP A 156 2.57 8.31 -9.74
N ARG A 157 2.27 8.54 -11.00
CA ARG A 157 1.63 7.56 -11.90
C ARG A 157 2.62 6.84 -12.81
N SER A 158 3.91 7.14 -12.67
CA SER A 158 4.94 6.48 -13.48
C SER A 158 5.02 4.99 -13.13
N GLY A 159 4.96 4.14 -14.14
CA GLY A 159 4.91 2.69 -13.97
C GLY A 159 3.52 2.10 -13.74
N LEU A 160 2.46 2.92 -13.70
CA LEU A 160 1.08 2.45 -13.80
C LEU A 160 0.66 2.29 -15.27
N PRO A 161 -0.30 1.39 -15.58
CA PRO A 161 -0.86 1.28 -16.91
C PRO A 161 -1.41 2.60 -17.43
N ALA A 162 -1.30 2.84 -18.75
CA ALA A 162 -1.76 4.07 -19.37
C ALA A 162 -3.28 4.28 -19.18
N LEU A 163 -3.70 5.54 -19.09
CA LEU A 163 -5.09 5.91 -18.75
C LEU A 163 -6.12 5.43 -19.79
N ASP A 164 -5.71 5.19 -21.03
CA ASP A 164 -6.58 4.64 -22.09
C ASP A 164 -7.02 3.19 -21.83
N ARG A 165 -6.37 2.48 -20.91
CA ARG A 165 -6.75 1.14 -20.49
C ARG A 165 -7.90 1.12 -19.48
N TYR A 166 -8.33 2.28 -19.01
CA TYR A 166 -9.36 2.43 -17.98
C TYR A 166 -10.66 3.00 -18.56
N GLY A 167 -11.60 3.29 -17.69
CA GLY A 167 -12.87 3.86 -18.05
C GLY A 167 -12.74 5.21 -18.76
N HIS A 168 -13.66 5.46 -19.69
CA HIS A 168 -13.72 6.71 -20.43
C HIS A 168 -15.00 7.47 -20.10
N VAL A 169 -14.92 8.80 -20.11
CA VAL A 169 -16.11 9.65 -20.06
C VAL A 169 -16.74 9.67 -21.47
N ARG A 170 -18.04 9.34 -21.53
CA ARG A 170 -18.84 9.51 -22.74
C ARG A 170 -19.47 10.89 -22.72
N MET A 171 -19.15 11.70 -23.70
CA MET A 171 -19.71 13.03 -23.86
C MET A 171 -21.11 12.96 -24.50
N PRO A 172 -21.96 14.02 -24.35
CA PRO A 172 -23.30 14.05 -24.95
C PRO A 172 -23.32 13.90 -26.46
N ASP A 173 -22.26 14.33 -27.16
CA ASP A 173 -22.08 14.18 -28.60
C ASP A 173 -21.61 12.79 -29.05
N GLY A 174 -21.42 11.86 -28.08
CA GLY A 174 -20.94 10.50 -28.31
C GLY A 174 -19.43 10.35 -28.30
N GLU A 175 -18.65 11.44 -28.20
CA GLU A 175 -17.19 11.38 -28.06
C GLU A 175 -16.80 10.63 -26.79
N ARG A 176 -15.70 9.89 -26.84
CA ARG A 176 -15.08 9.24 -25.67
C ARG A 176 -13.82 9.99 -25.30
N ARG A 177 -13.73 10.42 -24.05
CA ARG A 177 -12.54 11.09 -23.50
C ARG A 177 -11.89 10.25 -22.41
N ILE A 178 -10.57 10.24 -22.42
CA ILE A 178 -9.77 9.64 -21.35
C ILE A 178 -10.05 10.40 -20.06
N ALA A 179 -10.27 9.67 -18.96
CA ALA A 179 -10.54 10.23 -17.65
C ALA A 179 -9.41 9.88 -16.67
N GLY A 180 -8.92 10.89 -15.95
CA GLY A 180 -8.09 10.70 -14.77
C GLY A 180 -8.97 10.70 -13.51
N TYR A 181 -8.51 10.04 -12.47
CA TYR A 181 -9.15 10.00 -11.15
C TYR A 181 -8.21 10.58 -10.08
N VAL A 182 -8.75 11.41 -9.20
CA VAL A 182 -8.04 11.98 -8.05
C VAL A 182 -8.96 11.99 -6.84
N GLU A 183 -8.39 11.86 -5.66
CA GLU A 183 -9.06 12.03 -4.38
C GLU A 183 -8.66 13.39 -3.80
N ALA A 184 -9.64 14.28 -3.59
CA ALA A 184 -9.39 15.57 -2.96
C ALA A 184 -9.50 15.50 -1.42
N THR A 185 -10.26 14.52 -0.92
CA THR A 185 -10.45 14.27 0.52
C THR A 185 -10.69 12.79 0.76
N ARG A 186 -10.30 12.31 1.94
CA ARG A 186 -10.67 10.98 2.43
C ARG A 186 -11.54 11.12 3.67
N GLY A 187 -12.63 10.35 3.71
CA GLY A 187 -13.56 10.34 4.80
C GLY A 187 -14.78 11.25 4.59
N CYS A 188 -15.58 11.35 5.62
CA CYS A 188 -16.86 12.10 5.63
C CYS A 188 -16.81 13.18 6.69
N LYS A 189 -17.47 14.33 6.45
CA LYS A 189 -17.61 15.41 7.42
C LYS A 189 -18.50 15.02 8.62
N HIS A 190 -19.32 14.00 8.45
CA HIS A 190 -20.23 13.53 9.50
C HIS A 190 -19.48 12.62 10.48
N THR A 191 -19.41 13.09 11.72
CA THR A 191 -18.93 12.34 12.90
C THR A 191 -20.13 11.86 13.69
#